data_c665b4f0fece403beedd8a7c82442178
#
_entry.id   c665b4f0fece403beedd8a7c82442178
#
_cell.length_a   1.000
_cell.length_b   1.000
_cell.length_c   1.000
_cell.angle_alpha   90.00
_cell.angle_beta   90.00
_cell.angle_gamma   90.00
#
_symmetry.space_group_name_H-M   'P 1'
#
loop_
_entity.id
_entity.type
_entity.pdbx_description
1 polymer ?
#
loop_
_entity_poly.entity_id
_entity_poly.type
_entity_poly.pdbx_seq_one_letter_code
_entity_poly.pdbx_strand_id
1 'polypeptide(L)'
;IQDIRPKLIVSIHGFLGCIDDPDISPIAKDIALRSGLELVPDVGYATPGSFGSWCKEQAIPIITYELPAQDIAEMKRIHTPILKDLMTGHYHKMLL
;
A
#
# COMPACT_ATOMS: atom_id res chain seq x y z
N ILE A 1 17.20 5.48 2.81
CA ILE A 1 16.54 4.18 2.75
C ILE A 1 17.54 3.04 2.71
N GLN A 2 18.67 3.20 2.01
CA GLN A 2 19.67 2.14 1.96
C GLN A 2 20.31 1.85 3.33
N ASP A 3 20.37 2.86 4.19
CA ASP A 3 20.91 2.72 5.55
C ASP A 3 19.86 2.14 6.51
N ILE A 4 18.59 2.26 6.14
CA ILE A 4 17.46 1.72 6.90
C ILE A 4 16.86 0.62 6.03
N ARG A 5 16.91 -0.61 6.46
CA ARG A 5 16.29 -1.71 5.70
C ARG A 5 14.85 -1.90 6.17
N PRO A 6 13.87 -1.19 5.63
CA PRO A 6 12.50 -1.35 6.06
C PRO A 6 11.97 -2.74 5.69
N LYS A 7 11.12 -3.29 6.55
CA LYS A 7 10.48 -4.57 6.28
C LYS A 7 9.31 -4.43 5.31
N LEU A 8 8.76 -3.24 5.21
CA LEU A 8 7.64 -2.92 4.33
C LEU A 8 7.62 -1.43 4.08
N ILE A 9 7.33 -1.05 2.85
CA ILE A 9 7.06 0.34 2.48
C ILE A 9 5.62 0.40 1.98
N VAL A 10 4.87 1.40 2.46
CA VAL A 10 3.54 1.69 1.93
C VAL A 10 3.61 3.04 1.24
N SER A 11 3.41 3.04 -0.08
CA SER A 11 3.40 4.24 -0.90
C SER A 11 1.96 4.64 -1.17
N ILE A 12 1.63 5.92 -0.93
CA ILE A 12 0.25 6.40 -1.04
C ILE A 12 0.14 7.28 -2.27
N HIS A 13 -0.76 6.91 -3.16
CA HIS A 13 -1.04 7.62 -4.41
C HIS A 13 -2.54 7.88 -4.56
N GLY A 14 -2.97 8.62 -5.54
CA GLY A 14 -4.34 8.80 -5.97
C GLY A 14 -4.37 8.46 -7.46
N PHE A 15 -5.42 8.04 -7.86
CA PHE A 15 -6.81 8.00 -8.08
C PHE A 15 -7.26 6.68 -8.72
N LEU A 16 -6.42 5.62 -8.69
CA LEU A 16 -6.80 4.35 -9.29
C LEU A 16 -7.77 3.54 -8.44
N GLY A 17 -7.81 3.80 -7.13
CA GLY A 17 -8.75 3.13 -6.25
C GLY A 17 -8.48 1.65 -6.07
N CYS A 18 -7.23 1.29 -5.76
CA CYS A 18 -6.86 -0.11 -5.56
C CYS A 18 -5.70 -0.24 -4.59
N ILE A 19 -5.47 -1.46 -4.14
CA ILE A 19 -4.30 -1.81 -3.34
C ILE A 19 -3.42 -2.68 -4.24
N ASP A 20 -2.25 -2.20 -4.55
CA ASP A 20 -1.28 -2.90 -5.40
C ASP A 20 -0.23 -3.54 -4.52
N ASP A 21 -0.17 -4.86 -4.53
CA ASP A 21 0.88 -5.62 -3.84
C ASP A 21 1.26 -6.83 -4.69
N PRO A 22 2.44 -6.81 -5.32
CA PRO A 22 2.90 -7.96 -6.11
C PRO A 22 2.92 -9.26 -5.33
N ASP A 23 3.14 -9.20 -4.01
CA ASP A 23 3.23 -10.39 -3.17
C ASP A 23 1.89 -10.82 -2.58
N ILE A 24 0.83 -10.01 -2.76
CA ILE A 24 -0.49 -10.28 -2.19
C ILE A 24 -0.39 -10.66 -0.71
N SER A 25 0.28 -9.81 0.06
CA SER A 25 0.58 -10.08 1.46
C SER A 25 -0.66 -10.06 2.35
N PRO A 26 -0.60 -10.68 3.55
CA PRO A 26 -1.71 -10.60 4.51
C PRO A 26 -2.07 -9.15 4.89
N ILE A 27 -1.08 -8.26 4.99
CA ILE A 27 -1.33 -6.85 5.29
C ILE A 27 -2.14 -6.22 4.16
N ALA A 28 -1.75 -6.45 2.91
CA ALA A 28 -2.49 -5.91 1.76
C ALA A 28 -3.91 -6.46 1.69
N LYS A 29 -4.10 -7.74 2.01
CA LYS A 29 -5.43 -8.34 2.06
C LYS A 29 -6.32 -7.66 3.09
N ASP A 30 -5.78 -7.38 4.28
CA ASP A 30 -6.54 -6.72 5.33
C ASP A 30 -6.87 -5.28 4.95
N ILE A 31 -5.92 -4.55 4.39
CA ILE A 31 -6.15 -3.19 3.92
C ILE A 31 -7.24 -3.17 2.84
N ALA A 32 -7.18 -4.08 1.89
CA ALA A 32 -8.17 -4.17 0.83
C ALA A 32 -9.56 -4.44 1.40
N LEU A 33 -9.66 -5.36 2.35
CA LEU A 33 -10.94 -5.67 2.99
C LEU A 33 -11.50 -4.45 3.73
N ARG A 34 -10.66 -3.76 4.51
CA ARG A 34 -11.09 -2.60 5.29
C ARG A 34 -11.45 -1.40 4.42
N SER A 35 -10.69 -1.18 3.35
CA SER A 35 -10.90 -0.03 2.47
C SER A 35 -12.01 -0.25 1.44
N GLY A 36 -12.36 -1.51 1.19
CA GLY A 36 -13.29 -1.85 0.11
C GLY A 36 -12.67 -1.75 -1.27
N LEU A 37 -11.35 -1.55 -1.35
CA LEU A 37 -10.65 -1.43 -2.63
C LEU A 37 -10.20 -2.81 -3.13
N GLU A 38 -10.07 -2.92 -4.45
CA GLU A 38 -9.60 -4.15 -5.06
C GLU A 38 -8.11 -4.36 -4.77
N LEU A 39 -7.75 -5.59 -4.44
CA LEU A 39 -6.34 -5.98 -4.29
C LEU A 39 -5.85 -6.52 -5.62
N VAL A 40 -4.79 -5.90 -6.15
CA VAL A 40 -4.23 -6.29 -7.43
C VAL A 40 -2.72 -6.53 -7.28
N PRO A 41 -2.17 -7.52 -8.03
CA PRO A 41 -0.73 -7.76 -8.02
C PRO A 41 0.04 -6.77 -8.91
N ASP A 42 -0.68 -6.03 -9.74
CA ASP A 42 -0.09 -5.09 -10.69
C ASP A 42 -1.19 -4.12 -11.12
N VAL A 43 -0.84 -2.84 -11.23
CA VAL A 43 -1.79 -1.82 -11.69
C VAL A 43 -2.05 -1.89 -13.19
N GLY A 44 -1.39 -2.80 -13.91
CA GLY A 44 -1.67 -3.04 -15.33
C GLY A 44 -0.80 -2.26 -16.30
N TYR A 45 0.21 -1.55 -15.83
CA TYR A 45 1.16 -0.87 -16.72
C TYR A 45 2.55 -0.84 -16.08
N ALA A 46 3.56 -0.87 -16.94
CA ALA A 46 4.94 -0.76 -16.49
C ALA A 46 5.27 0.71 -16.22
N THR A 47 5.95 0.96 -15.10
CA THR A 47 6.43 2.31 -14.75
C THR A 47 7.93 2.24 -14.48
N PRO A 48 8.77 2.09 -15.53
CA PRO A 48 10.22 2.02 -15.34
C PRO A 48 10.72 3.27 -14.61
N GLY A 49 11.61 3.07 -13.64
CA GLY A 49 12.13 4.17 -12.85
C GLY A 49 11.23 4.61 -11.72
N SER A 50 10.06 3.99 -11.54
CA SER A 50 9.18 4.29 -10.42
C SER A 50 9.79 3.81 -9.10
N PHE A 51 9.30 4.36 -7.99
CA PHE A 51 9.74 3.92 -6.68
C PHE A 51 9.41 2.44 -6.43
N GLY A 52 8.25 1.98 -6.90
CA GLY A 52 7.87 0.57 -6.79
C GLY A 52 8.84 -0.35 -7.54
N SER A 53 9.24 0.04 -8.74
CA SER A 53 10.23 -0.72 -9.51
C SER A 53 11.57 -0.77 -8.79
N TRP A 54 12.00 0.36 -8.22
CA TRP A 54 13.24 0.40 -7.45
C TRP A 54 13.18 -0.52 -6.24
N CYS A 55 12.08 -0.50 -5.48
CA CYS A 55 11.90 -1.38 -4.34
C CYS A 55 11.98 -2.85 -4.73
N LYS A 56 11.37 -3.20 -5.87
CA LYS A 56 11.42 -4.56 -6.38
C LYS A 56 12.84 -4.99 -6.66
N GLU A 57 13.64 -4.13 -7.29
CA GLU A 57 15.05 -4.39 -7.56
C GLU A 57 15.85 -4.58 -6.27
N GLN A 58 15.50 -3.85 -5.21
CA GLN A 58 16.17 -3.94 -3.92
C GLN A 58 15.60 -5.05 -3.03
N ALA A 59 14.62 -5.80 -3.53
CA ALA A 59 13.91 -6.84 -2.76
C ALA A 59 13.27 -6.29 -1.48
N ILE A 60 12.75 -5.07 -1.54
CA ILE A 60 12.02 -4.46 -0.43
C ILE A 60 10.52 -4.60 -0.71
N PRO A 61 9.75 -5.25 0.17
CA PRO A 61 8.30 -5.33 0.00
C PRO A 61 7.66 -3.95 -0.03
N ILE A 62 6.76 -3.74 -0.98
CA ILE A 62 6.06 -2.47 -1.12
C ILE A 62 4.59 -2.72 -1.44
N ILE A 63 3.72 -1.99 -0.74
CA ILE A 63 2.29 -1.92 -1.04
C ILE A 63 2.03 -0.52 -1.57
N THR A 64 1.41 -0.41 -2.73
CA THR A 64 0.94 0.88 -3.23
C THR A 64 -0.54 1.02 -2.94
N TYR A 65 -0.85 1.99 -2.09
CA TYR A 65 -2.22 2.29 -1.67
C TYR A 65 -2.73 3.40 -2.57
N GLU A 66 -3.52 3.03 -3.57
CA GLU A 66 -4.08 3.97 -4.54
C GLU A 66 -5.45 4.43 -4.07
N LEU A 67 -5.51 5.65 -3.53
CA LEU A 67 -6.77 6.22 -3.04
C LEU A 67 -7.73 6.43 -4.21
N PRO A 68 -9.03 6.14 -4.02
CA PRO A 68 -10.01 6.39 -5.08
C PRO A 68 -10.37 7.87 -5.18
N ALA A 69 -10.95 8.27 -6.30
CA ALA A 69 -11.52 9.60 -6.46
C ALA A 69 -12.85 9.66 -5.72
N GLN A 70 -12.83 10.13 -4.50
CA GLN A 70 -14.01 10.28 -3.63
C GLN A 70 -14.04 11.67 -3.04
N ASP A 71 -15.17 12.06 -2.43
CA ASP A 71 -15.19 13.29 -1.68
C ASP A 71 -14.34 13.16 -0.40
N ILE A 72 -13.89 14.31 0.11
CA ILE A 72 -12.93 14.33 1.22
C ILE A 72 -13.49 13.68 2.48
N ALA A 73 -14.77 13.87 2.77
CA ALA A 73 -15.37 13.29 3.98
C ALA A 73 -15.35 11.75 3.93
N GLU A 74 -15.69 11.17 2.78
CA GLU A 74 -15.66 9.72 2.60
C GLU A 74 -14.23 9.19 2.64
N MET A 75 -13.28 9.88 2.03
CA MET A 75 -11.89 9.47 2.09
C MET A 75 -11.38 9.43 3.53
N LYS A 76 -11.70 10.46 4.32
CA LYS A 76 -11.29 10.49 5.72
C LYS A 76 -11.95 9.39 6.53
N ARG A 77 -13.24 9.17 6.32
CA ARG A 77 -13.99 8.17 7.08
C ARG A 77 -13.43 6.76 6.87
N ILE A 78 -13.13 6.42 5.64
CA ILE A 78 -12.70 5.06 5.27
C ILE A 78 -11.21 4.87 5.50
N HIS A 79 -10.40 5.80 5.00
CA HIS A 79 -8.95 5.56 4.88
C HIS A 79 -8.13 6.06 6.06
N THR A 80 -8.59 7.08 6.77
CA THR A 80 -7.83 7.61 7.92
C THR A 80 -7.55 6.55 8.99
N PRO A 81 -8.54 5.73 9.41
CA PRO A 81 -8.26 4.68 10.41
C PRO A 81 -7.22 3.67 9.92
N ILE A 82 -7.26 3.33 8.63
CA ILE A 82 -6.31 2.37 8.06
C ILE A 82 -4.90 2.95 8.04
N LEU A 83 -4.76 4.19 7.57
CA LEU A 83 -3.47 4.87 7.52
C LEU A 83 -2.89 5.06 8.92
N LYS A 84 -3.74 5.40 9.88
CA LYS A 84 -3.34 5.53 11.27
C LYS A 84 -2.79 4.21 11.80
N ASP A 85 -3.47 3.10 11.52
CA ASP A 85 -3.02 1.80 11.98
C ASP A 85 -1.69 1.39 11.32
N LEU A 86 -1.49 1.75 10.06
CA LEU A 86 -0.21 1.52 9.39
C LEU A 86 0.92 2.30 10.07
N MET A 87 0.64 3.52 10.53
CA MET A 87 1.65 4.38 11.15
C MET A 87 1.93 4.03 12.61
N THR A 88 0.99 3.41 13.30
CA THR A 88 1.08 3.19 14.75
C THR A 88 1.45 1.76 15.14
N GLY A 89 1.83 0.92 14.19
CA GLY A 89 2.31 -0.42 14.49
C GLY A 89 1.24 -1.49 14.61
N HIS A 90 -0.01 -1.18 14.25
CA HIS A 90 -1.11 -2.15 14.29
C HIS A 90 -0.76 -3.42 13.49
N TYR A 91 -0.07 -3.25 12.37
CA TYR A 91 0.29 -4.36 11.49
C TYR A 91 1.66 -4.97 11.79
N HIS A 92 2.32 -4.53 12.84
CA HIS A 92 3.69 -4.94 13.14
C HIS A 92 3.84 -6.46 13.27
N LYS A 93 2.87 -7.13 13.88
CA LYS A 93 2.90 -8.58 14.07
C LYS A 93 2.91 -9.34 12.75
N MET A 94 2.32 -8.77 11.71
CA MET A 94 2.27 -9.40 10.39
C MET A 94 3.60 -9.32 9.65
N LEU A 95 4.53 -8.51 10.13
CA LEU A 95 5.86 -8.36 9.55
C LEU A 95 6.87 -9.31 10.19
N LEU A 96 6.50 -9.96 11.27
CA LEU A 96 7.34 -10.94 11.95
C LEU A 96 7.08 -12.33 11.38
#